data_34ad91408be3c436d2218b4518cd50b8
#
_entry.id   34ad91408be3c436d2218b4518cd50b8
#
_cell.length_a   1.000
_cell.length_b   1.000
_cell.length_c   1.000
_cell.angle_alpha   90.00
_cell.angle_beta   90.00
_cell.angle_gamma   90.00
#
_symmetry.space_group_name_H-M   'P 1'
#
loop_
_entity.id
_entity.type
_entity.pdbx_description
1 polymer ?
#
loop_
_entity_poly.entity_id
_entity_poly.type
_entity_poly.pdbx_seq_one_letter_code
_entity_poly.pdbx_strand_id
1 'polypeptide(L)'
;RNKSKLFVTFRPSEEIKDEVSLTSGHDYKTSSVTASSGKRRYSFFSQKEFAWLLDDQEEKKFIQLMKKATDIIVKARTTKGAETTDHYSMMGFTKAYNTAKKTCS
;
A
#
# COMPACT_ATOMS: atom_id res chain seq x y z
N ARG A 1 -12.67 -6.04 -13.46
CA ARG A 1 -11.29 -6.25 -12.98
C ARG A 1 -11.26 -7.13 -11.75
N ASN A 2 -10.08 -7.68 -11.44
CA ASN A 2 -9.88 -8.46 -10.24
C ASN A 2 -9.98 -7.57 -8.99
N LYS A 3 -10.16 -8.19 -7.84
CA LYS A 3 -10.34 -7.48 -6.57
C LYS A 3 -9.07 -6.72 -6.17
N SER A 4 -9.21 -5.45 -5.78
CA SER A 4 -8.10 -4.63 -5.28
C SER A 4 -7.77 -5.01 -3.83
N LYS A 5 -6.48 -4.89 -3.46
CA LYS A 5 -6.00 -5.22 -2.12
C LYS A 5 -4.84 -4.31 -1.71
N LEU A 6 -4.82 -3.94 -0.45
CA LEU A 6 -3.71 -3.24 0.19
C LEU A 6 -3.30 -4.07 1.40
N PHE A 7 -2.03 -4.42 1.50
CA PHE A 7 -1.58 -5.29 2.59
C PHE A 7 -0.15 -4.98 3.03
N VAL A 8 0.15 -5.37 4.28
CA VAL A 8 1.47 -5.23 4.87
C VAL A 8 1.98 -6.63 5.21
N THR A 9 3.19 -6.93 4.77
CA THR A 9 3.83 -8.21 4.99
C THR A 9 4.97 -8.06 5.98
N PHE A 10 5.08 -8.99 6.92
CA PHE A 10 6.17 -9.04 7.89
C PHE A 10 7.12 -10.16 7.53
N ARG A 11 8.43 -9.89 7.59
CA ARG A 11 9.48 -10.86 7.27
C ARG A 11 10.49 -10.94 8.41
N PRO A 12 10.14 -11.56 9.55
CA PRO A 12 11.02 -11.59 10.71
C PRO A 12 12.35 -12.30 10.45
N SER A 13 12.38 -13.29 9.56
CA SER A 13 13.59 -14.02 9.20
C SER A 13 14.60 -13.22 8.38
N GLU A 14 14.20 -12.07 7.85
CA GLU A 14 15.06 -11.21 7.03
C GLU A 14 15.33 -9.86 7.69
N GLU A 15 15.49 -9.87 9.01
CA GLU A 15 15.73 -8.66 9.80
C GLU A 15 14.66 -7.60 9.61
N ILE A 16 13.44 -8.02 9.69
CA ILE A 16 12.29 -7.17 9.92
C ILE A 16 12.18 -5.94 9.06
N LYS A 17 11.63 -6.11 7.89
CA LYS A 17 11.10 -4.99 7.16
C LYS A 17 9.63 -5.22 6.96
N ASP A 18 8.82 -4.30 7.49
CA ASP A 18 7.40 -4.27 7.17
C ASP A 18 7.32 -3.83 5.71
N GLU A 19 6.74 -4.66 4.88
CA GLU A 19 6.65 -4.38 3.45
C GLU A 19 5.22 -4.10 3.07
N VAL A 20 4.98 -2.92 2.48
CA VAL A 20 3.66 -2.52 2.01
C VAL A 20 3.54 -2.86 0.54
N SER A 21 2.47 -3.57 0.19
CA SER A 21 2.18 -3.94 -1.19
C SER A 21 0.73 -3.65 -1.50
N LEU A 22 0.44 -3.36 -2.76
CA LEU A 22 -0.94 -3.21 -3.19
C LEU A 22 -1.14 -3.74 -4.60
N THR A 23 -2.39 -4.10 -4.90
CA THR A 23 -2.80 -4.41 -6.26
C THR A 23 -4.17 -3.80 -6.48
N SER A 24 -4.36 -3.21 -7.66
CA SER A 24 -5.68 -2.70 -8.06
C SER A 24 -6.43 -3.70 -8.94
N GLY A 25 -5.90 -4.90 -9.07
CA GLY A 25 -6.54 -5.97 -9.84
C GLY A 25 -6.42 -5.80 -11.34
N HIS A 26 -5.47 -5.01 -11.80
CA HIS A 26 -5.17 -4.81 -13.21
C HIS A 26 -3.70 -4.48 -13.39
N ASP A 27 -3.19 -4.65 -14.60
CA ASP A 27 -1.82 -4.25 -14.92
C ASP A 27 -1.72 -2.73 -14.91
N TYR A 28 -0.64 -2.22 -14.37
CA TYR A 28 -0.42 -0.79 -14.21
C TYR A 28 0.36 -0.19 -15.37
N LYS A 29 -0.02 1.03 -15.72
CA LYS A 29 0.82 1.89 -16.52
C LYS A 29 1.98 2.37 -15.64
N THR A 30 3.18 2.41 -16.20
CA THR A 30 4.40 2.81 -15.47
C THR A 30 4.22 4.17 -14.79
N SER A 31 4.65 4.24 -13.52
CA SER A 31 4.64 5.46 -12.72
C SER A 31 3.25 6.07 -12.50
N SER A 32 2.20 5.24 -12.50
CA SER A 32 0.83 5.74 -12.35
C SER A 32 0.24 5.53 -10.96
N VAL A 33 0.89 4.75 -10.09
CA VAL A 33 0.28 4.34 -8.82
C VAL A 33 0.62 5.31 -7.71
N THR A 34 -0.41 5.91 -7.09
CA THR A 34 -0.24 6.78 -5.94
C THR A 34 -1.23 6.41 -4.85
N ALA A 35 -0.79 6.52 -3.61
CA ALA A 35 -1.66 6.35 -2.44
C ALA A 35 -1.62 7.64 -1.64
N SER A 36 -2.77 8.09 -1.17
CA SER A 36 -2.87 9.38 -0.49
C SER A 36 -3.88 9.37 0.63
N SER A 37 -3.67 10.27 1.59
CA SER A 37 -4.64 10.60 2.62
C SER A 37 -4.45 12.08 2.96
N GLY A 38 -5.49 12.88 2.79
CA GLY A 38 -5.40 14.32 2.97
C GLY A 38 -4.36 14.92 2.03
N LYS A 39 -3.40 15.64 2.60
CA LYS A 39 -2.33 16.29 1.82
C LYS A 39 -1.12 15.37 1.59
N ARG A 40 -1.10 14.20 2.19
CA ARG A 40 0.01 13.27 2.07
C ARG A 40 -0.18 12.36 0.88
N ARG A 41 0.86 12.22 0.06
CA ARG A 41 0.82 11.40 -1.14
C ARG A 41 2.12 10.63 -1.28
N TYR A 42 2.02 9.37 -1.66
CA TYR A 42 3.17 8.50 -1.89
C TYR A 42 3.03 7.87 -3.27
N SER A 43 4.14 7.88 -4.03
CA SER A 43 4.20 7.22 -5.33
C SER A 43 4.79 5.83 -5.17
N PHE A 44 4.13 4.85 -5.78
CA PHE A 44 4.56 3.46 -5.70
C PHE A 44 5.21 3.02 -7.00
N PHE A 45 6.23 2.21 -6.87
CA PHE A 45 6.81 1.49 -8.00
C PHE A 45 5.86 0.35 -8.36
N SER A 46 5.62 0.13 -9.65
CA SER A 46 4.69 -0.91 -10.08
C SER A 46 5.33 -1.85 -11.09
N GLN A 47 4.93 -3.11 -11.02
CA GLN A 47 5.31 -4.12 -11.98
C GLN A 47 4.11 -5.06 -12.15
N LYS A 48 3.61 -5.16 -13.39
CA LYS A 48 2.38 -5.89 -13.70
C LYS A 48 1.22 -5.36 -12.87
N GLU A 49 0.58 -6.19 -12.05
CA GLU A 49 -0.58 -5.77 -11.24
C GLU A 49 -0.22 -5.42 -9.80
N PHE A 50 1.06 -5.45 -9.44
CA PHE A 50 1.50 -5.18 -8.07
C PHE A 50 2.28 -3.88 -7.99
N ALA A 51 2.20 -3.24 -6.84
CA ALA A 51 2.94 -2.00 -6.57
C ALA A 51 3.46 -2.01 -5.13
N TRP A 52 4.60 -1.37 -4.92
CA TRP A 52 5.22 -1.28 -3.60
C TRP A 52 6.14 -0.06 -3.54
N LEU A 53 6.56 0.28 -2.31
CA LEU A 53 7.51 1.37 -2.10
C LEU A 53 8.91 0.80 -2.10
N LEU A 54 9.82 1.43 -2.85
CA LEU A 54 11.22 1.00 -2.95
C LEU A 54 12.09 1.52 -1.82
N ASP A 55 11.74 2.68 -1.27
CA ASP A 55 12.53 3.36 -0.26
C ASP A 55 12.03 2.97 1.13
N ASP A 56 12.92 2.42 1.97
CA ASP A 56 12.57 2.01 3.33
C ASP A 56 12.05 3.16 4.18
N GLN A 57 12.58 4.37 3.99
CA GLN A 57 12.13 5.55 4.74
C GLN A 57 10.71 5.94 4.35
N GLU A 58 10.42 5.92 3.05
CA GLU A 58 9.07 6.19 2.56
C GLU A 58 8.09 5.15 3.05
N GLU A 59 8.51 3.89 3.07
CA GLU A 59 7.67 2.79 3.55
C GLU A 59 7.30 2.97 5.02
N LYS A 60 8.27 3.33 5.85
CA LYS A 60 8.01 3.61 7.27
C LYS A 60 7.05 4.77 7.45
N LYS A 61 7.24 5.85 6.68
CA LYS A 61 6.34 7.01 6.73
C LYS A 61 4.93 6.64 6.29
N PHE A 62 4.81 5.81 5.26
CA PHE A 62 3.51 5.38 4.78
C PHE A 62 2.78 4.53 5.83
N ILE A 63 3.49 3.62 6.50
CA ILE A 63 2.89 2.81 7.57
C ILE A 63 2.41 3.71 8.72
N GLN A 64 3.18 4.74 9.08
CA GLN A 64 2.75 5.70 10.09
C GLN A 64 1.50 6.46 9.64
N LEU A 65 1.42 6.80 8.36
CA LEU A 65 0.22 7.43 7.80
C LEU A 65 -0.99 6.51 7.93
N MET A 66 -0.82 5.22 7.60
CA MET A 66 -1.89 4.23 7.70
C MET A 66 -2.43 4.11 9.14
N LYS A 67 -1.57 4.27 10.13
CA LYS A 67 -1.98 4.22 11.54
C LYS A 67 -2.77 5.43 11.99
N LYS A 68 -2.59 6.57 11.33
CA LYS A 68 -3.24 7.84 11.70
C LYS A 68 -4.43 8.18 10.83
N ALA A 69 -4.44 7.70 9.60
CA ALA A 69 -5.48 8.06 8.63
C ALA A 69 -6.77 7.30 8.89
N THR A 70 -7.88 7.92 8.51
CA THR A 70 -9.19 7.26 8.51
C THR A 70 -9.31 6.34 7.32
N ASP A 71 -8.77 6.76 6.18
CA ASP A 71 -8.78 5.98 4.94
C ASP A 71 -7.57 6.34 4.08
N ILE A 72 -7.29 5.46 3.13
CA ILE A 72 -6.26 5.66 2.12
C ILE A 72 -6.93 5.53 0.75
N ILE A 73 -6.62 6.47 -0.14
CA ILE A 73 -7.11 6.45 -1.51
C ILE A 73 -5.97 6.07 -2.43
N VAL A 74 -6.18 5.02 -3.24
CA VAL A 74 -5.18 4.57 -4.20
C VAL A 74 -5.68 4.88 -5.60
N LYS A 75 -4.91 5.66 -6.35
CA LYS A 75 -5.19 5.97 -7.75
C LYS A 75 -4.13 5.36 -8.62
N ALA A 76 -4.57 4.79 -9.74
CA ALA A 76 -3.67 4.14 -10.68
C ALA A 76 -4.25 4.24 -12.09
N ARG A 77 -3.42 3.94 -13.10
CA ARG A 77 -3.88 3.84 -14.48
C ARG A 77 -3.59 2.45 -15.00
N THR A 78 -4.52 1.92 -15.79
CA THR A 78 -4.30 0.66 -16.50
C THR A 78 -3.31 0.89 -17.63
N THR A 79 -2.80 -0.20 -18.21
CA THR A 79 -1.92 -0.10 -19.39
C THR A 79 -2.62 0.57 -20.56
N LYS A 80 -3.95 0.60 -20.58
CA LYS A 80 -4.74 1.27 -21.61
C LYS A 80 -5.04 2.73 -21.28
N GLY A 81 -4.57 3.22 -20.13
CA GLY A 81 -4.74 4.59 -19.72
C GLY A 81 -6.00 4.90 -18.92
N ALA A 82 -6.83 3.92 -18.62
CA ALA A 82 -8.02 4.13 -17.79
C ALA A 82 -7.62 4.33 -16.32
N GLU A 83 -8.21 5.34 -15.67
CA GLU A 83 -7.92 5.61 -14.26
C GLU A 83 -8.78 4.75 -13.36
N THR A 84 -8.16 4.24 -12.28
CA THR A 84 -8.88 3.52 -11.23
C THR A 84 -8.65 4.21 -9.89
N THR A 85 -9.67 4.19 -9.03
CA THR A 85 -9.61 4.79 -7.69
C THR A 85 -10.19 3.79 -6.72
N ASP A 86 -9.42 3.44 -5.69
CA ASP A 86 -9.85 2.52 -4.65
C ASP A 86 -9.71 3.19 -3.29
N HIS A 87 -10.69 2.96 -2.42
CA HIS A 87 -10.70 3.49 -1.05
C HIS A 87 -10.51 2.34 -0.08
N TYR A 88 -9.57 2.51 0.86
CA TYR A 88 -9.32 1.53 1.90
C TYR A 88 -9.54 2.18 3.26
N SER A 89 -10.45 1.61 4.06
CA SER A 89 -10.67 2.07 5.42
C SER A 89 -9.50 1.63 6.29
N MET A 90 -8.97 2.56 7.08
CA MET A 90 -7.90 2.28 8.04
C MET A 90 -8.42 2.06 9.45
N MET A 91 -9.74 1.98 9.63
CA MET A 91 -10.32 1.68 10.93
C MET A 91 -9.86 0.29 11.38
N GLY A 92 -9.29 0.24 12.58
CA GLY A 92 -8.77 -1.01 13.12
C GLY A 92 -7.41 -1.45 12.57
N PHE A 93 -6.84 -0.69 11.63
CA PHE A 93 -5.56 -1.05 11.05
C PHE A 93 -4.45 -1.14 12.10
N THR A 94 -4.34 -0.15 12.98
CA THR A 94 -3.28 -0.13 14.01
C THR A 94 -3.35 -1.35 14.89
N LYS A 95 -4.56 -1.74 15.30
CA LYS A 95 -4.75 -2.94 16.13
C LYS A 95 -4.36 -4.20 15.38
N ALA A 96 -4.80 -4.32 14.13
CA ALA A 96 -4.47 -5.48 13.28
C ALA A 96 -2.97 -5.56 13.02
N TYR A 97 -2.34 -4.42 12.72
CA TYR A 97 -0.91 -4.33 12.50
C TYR A 97 -0.13 -4.79 13.72
N ASN A 98 -0.46 -4.26 14.89
CA ASN A 98 0.24 -4.61 16.13
C ASN A 98 0.06 -6.08 16.49
N THR A 99 -1.14 -6.63 16.28
CA THR A 99 -1.40 -8.05 16.53
C THR A 99 -0.58 -8.94 15.61
N ALA A 100 -0.55 -8.63 14.32
CA ALA A 100 0.20 -9.40 13.33
C ALA A 100 1.70 -9.35 13.63
N LYS A 101 2.22 -8.16 13.95
CA LYS A 101 3.64 -7.97 14.28
C LYS A 101 4.03 -8.76 15.52
N LYS A 102 3.19 -8.75 16.55
CA LYS A 102 3.42 -9.51 17.77
C LYS A 102 3.44 -11.02 17.52
N THR A 103 2.55 -11.49 16.66
CA THR A 103 2.47 -12.91 16.31
C THR A 103 3.67 -13.37 15.50
N CYS A 104 4.18 -12.52 14.60
CA CYS A 104 5.31 -12.85 13.75
C CYS A 104 6.68 -12.58 14.37
N SER A 105 6.71 -11.90 15.50
CA SER A 105 7.99 -11.58 16.19
C SER A 105 8.50 -12.73 17.06
#